data_fde62d38453462b769b3a3687329b481
#
_entry.id   fde62d38453462b769b3a3687329b481
#
_cell.length_a   1.000
_cell.length_b   1.000
_cell.length_c   1.000
_cell.angle_alpha   90.00
_cell.angle_beta   90.00
_cell.angle_gamma   90.00
#
_symmetry.space_group_name_H-M   'P 1'
#
loop_
_entity.id
_entity.type
_entity.pdbx_description
1 polymer ?
#
loop_
_entity_poly.entity_id
_entity_poly.type
_entity_poly.pdbx_seq_one_letter_code
_entity_poly.pdbx_strand_id
1 'polypeptide(L)'
;MRAVRVGGSYDESRERRLWAALGGLIVLATVGIALVICDAGSGLCHPTLARLGAGFAAVLIAFRLGRPVARLLRRVRNGRRGERLVADLLSGLPDDYWLLTDVALGLARGTIDHLLIGPCGVVVIDAQDLAGDIRCWENGWSVNGYHRDDVGRHANSEACAIRHFLSEKHPDLVNSALRWVASIVVFTHPLCHVEGSDARAIVVRYSQLYQTVLELARKNRMAPPTAALLAQTVATSQMVDAGALERDPLTSWS
;
A
#
# COMPACT_ATOMS: atom_id res chain seq x y z
N MET A 1 -7.81 18.82 10.76
CA MET A 1 -8.07 17.42 10.37
C MET A 1 -7.78 16.50 11.55
N ARG A 2 -8.56 15.44 11.72
CA ARG A 2 -8.32 14.38 12.71
C ARG A 2 -7.74 13.17 12.00
N ALA A 3 -6.47 12.86 12.23
CA ALA A 3 -5.80 11.71 11.66
C ALA A 3 -5.82 10.54 12.64
N VAL A 4 -6.30 9.38 12.20
CA VAL A 4 -6.32 8.14 12.99
C VAL A 4 -5.63 7.04 12.18
N ARG A 5 -4.48 6.58 12.64
CA ARG A 5 -3.82 5.40 12.09
C ARG A 5 -4.45 4.16 12.70
N VAL A 6 -5.05 3.31 11.88
CA VAL A 6 -5.89 2.22 12.36
C VAL A 6 -5.22 0.85 12.21
N GLY A 7 -4.34 0.70 11.24
CA GLY A 7 -3.57 -0.52 10.99
C GLY A 7 -2.08 -0.23 10.85
N GLY A 8 -1.24 -1.24 10.67
CA GLY A 8 0.19 -1.02 10.46
C GLY A 8 1.08 -2.24 10.59
N SER A 9 0.55 -3.41 10.97
CA SER A 9 1.37 -4.58 11.27
C SER A 9 1.72 -5.44 10.04
N TYR A 10 0.84 -5.50 9.04
CA TYR A 10 1.02 -6.43 7.92
C TYR A 10 2.19 -6.04 7.00
N ASP A 11 2.28 -4.77 6.67
CA ASP A 11 3.29 -4.26 5.74
C ASP A 11 4.67 -4.13 6.39
N GLU A 12 4.74 -3.83 7.70
CA GLU A 12 5.99 -3.84 8.46
C GLU A 12 6.55 -5.25 8.62
N SER A 13 5.69 -6.26 8.80
CA SER A 13 6.11 -7.66 8.88
C SER A 13 6.64 -8.17 7.54
N ARG A 14 6.04 -7.74 6.43
CA ARG A 14 6.48 -8.06 5.07
C ARG A 14 7.83 -7.43 4.76
N GLU A 15 8.02 -6.16 5.10
CA GLU A 15 9.29 -5.47 4.93
C GLU A 15 10.41 -6.12 5.75
N ARG A 16 10.15 -6.45 7.03
CA ARG A 16 11.11 -7.17 7.89
C ARG A 16 11.51 -8.53 7.31
N ARG A 17 10.56 -9.30 6.76
CA ARG A 17 10.87 -10.59 6.10
C ARG A 17 11.74 -10.40 4.86
N LEU A 18 11.49 -9.37 4.06
CA LEU A 18 12.30 -9.05 2.88
C LEU A 18 13.72 -8.61 3.27
N TRP A 19 13.87 -7.81 4.33
CA TRP A 19 15.18 -7.45 4.87
C TRP A 19 15.93 -8.66 5.44
N ALA A 20 15.23 -9.56 6.14
CA ALA A 20 15.81 -10.80 6.63
C ALA A 20 16.28 -11.72 5.48
N ALA A 21 15.45 -11.84 4.41
CA ALA A 21 15.82 -12.60 3.22
C ALA A 21 17.06 -12.01 2.52
N LEU A 22 17.11 -10.68 2.37
CA LEU A 22 18.28 -10.01 1.79
C LEU A 22 19.52 -10.18 2.65
N GLY A 23 19.40 -10.03 3.97
CA GLY A 23 20.48 -10.29 4.92
C GLY A 23 21.00 -11.72 4.84
N GLY A 24 20.11 -12.71 4.78
CA GLY A 24 20.49 -14.13 4.60
C GLY A 24 21.25 -14.38 3.29
N LEU A 25 20.85 -13.75 2.19
CA LEU A 25 21.54 -13.85 0.91
C LEU A 25 22.95 -13.21 0.94
N ILE A 26 23.09 -12.09 1.65
CA ILE A 26 24.40 -11.44 1.85
C ILE A 26 25.31 -12.34 2.68
N VAL A 27 24.82 -12.91 3.77
CA VAL A 27 25.59 -13.87 4.60
C VAL A 27 26.00 -15.09 3.77
N LEU A 28 25.11 -15.65 2.97
CA LEU A 28 25.45 -16.78 2.10
C LEU A 28 26.57 -16.41 1.10
N ALA A 29 26.51 -15.24 0.51
CA ALA A 29 27.55 -14.76 -0.42
C ALA A 29 28.90 -14.55 0.30
N THR A 30 28.88 -13.93 1.49
CA THR A 30 30.11 -13.68 2.27
C THR A 30 30.76 -14.98 2.76
N VAL A 31 29.97 -15.94 3.21
CA VAL A 31 30.48 -17.28 3.58
C VAL A 31 31.08 -17.99 2.36
N GLY A 32 30.41 -17.93 1.19
CA GLY A 32 30.96 -18.51 -0.04
C GLY A 32 32.30 -17.89 -0.45
N ILE A 33 32.42 -16.57 -0.34
CA ILE A 33 33.66 -15.84 -0.63
C ILE A 33 34.77 -16.20 0.41
N ALA A 34 34.40 -16.23 1.70
CA ALA A 34 35.34 -16.56 2.77
C ALA A 34 35.90 -17.97 2.61
N LEU A 35 35.09 -18.95 2.26
CA LEU A 35 35.53 -20.31 1.98
C LEU A 35 36.57 -20.39 0.85
N VAL A 36 36.40 -19.56 -0.19
CA VAL A 36 37.37 -19.48 -1.31
C VAL A 36 38.68 -18.82 -0.85
N ILE A 37 38.62 -17.74 -0.05
CA ILE A 37 39.79 -16.97 0.39
C ILE A 37 40.60 -17.75 1.46
N CYS A 38 39.93 -18.37 2.43
CA CYS A 38 40.61 -19.13 3.50
C CYS A 38 41.39 -20.35 2.94
N ASP A 39 40.90 -20.95 1.87
CA ASP A 39 41.59 -22.08 1.23
C ASP A 39 42.84 -21.62 0.44
N ALA A 40 42.82 -20.39 -0.09
CA ALA A 40 43.97 -19.79 -0.79
C ALA A 40 45.11 -19.39 0.14
N GLY A 41 44.84 -19.14 1.45
CA GLY A 41 45.84 -18.75 2.46
C GLY A 41 46.54 -19.89 3.16
N SER A 42 46.04 -21.11 3.09
CA SER A 42 46.53 -22.26 3.86
C SER A 42 47.67 -23.06 3.21
N GLY A 43 48.31 -22.62 2.16
CA GLY A 43 49.56 -23.09 1.57
C GLY A 43 49.79 -24.62 1.36
N LEU A 44 48.88 -25.47 1.80
CA LEU A 44 48.99 -26.93 1.87
C LEU A 44 47.96 -27.69 1.00
N CYS A 45 46.97 -27.02 0.43
CA CYS A 45 46.00 -27.68 -0.44
C CYS A 45 45.66 -26.80 -1.64
N HIS A 46 45.91 -27.29 -2.82
CA HIS A 46 45.32 -26.68 -4.03
C HIS A 46 43.78 -26.63 -3.84
N PRO A 47 43.16 -25.48 -4.05
CA PRO A 47 41.71 -25.40 -3.96
C PRO A 47 41.10 -26.42 -4.92
N THR A 48 40.36 -27.38 -4.39
CA THR A 48 39.72 -28.36 -5.26
C THR A 48 38.72 -27.58 -6.17
N LEU A 49 38.74 -27.89 -7.46
CA LEU A 49 37.80 -27.27 -8.43
C LEU A 49 36.34 -27.26 -7.93
N ALA A 50 35.98 -28.25 -7.11
CA ALA A 50 34.68 -28.35 -6.46
C ALA A 50 34.40 -27.20 -5.47
N ARG A 51 35.37 -26.74 -4.68
CA ARG A 51 35.19 -25.64 -3.70
C ARG A 51 35.11 -24.28 -4.38
N LEU A 52 35.95 -24.07 -5.38
CA LEU A 52 35.86 -22.87 -6.22
C LEU A 52 34.50 -22.80 -6.95
N GLY A 53 34.04 -23.94 -7.47
CA GLY A 53 32.72 -24.08 -8.09
C GLY A 53 31.59 -23.79 -7.11
N ALA A 54 31.66 -24.31 -5.87
CA ALA A 54 30.63 -24.07 -4.84
C ALA A 54 30.59 -22.59 -4.40
N GLY A 55 31.74 -21.94 -4.20
CA GLY A 55 31.82 -20.52 -3.87
C GLY A 55 31.23 -19.63 -4.97
N PHE A 56 31.61 -19.91 -6.22
CA PHE A 56 31.06 -19.20 -7.38
C PHE A 56 29.55 -19.41 -7.53
N ALA A 57 29.08 -20.65 -7.34
CA ALA A 57 27.64 -20.96 -7.35
C ALA A 57 26.88 -20.22 -6.26
N ALA A 58 27.41 -20.14 -5.04
CA ALA A 58 26.80 -19.39 -3.94
C ALA A 58 26.65 -17.89 -4.26
N VAL A 59 27.68 -17.28 -4.84
CA VAL A 59 27.65 -15.87 -5.27
C VAL A 59 26.63 -15.66 -6.39
N LEU A 60 26.58 -16.55 -7.38
CA LEU A 60 25.60 -16.48 -8.47
C LEU A 60 24.16 -16.62 -7.95
N ILE A 61 23.91 -17.53 -7.04
CA ILE A 61 22.60 -17.73 -6.42
C ILE A 61 22.19 -16.47 -5.64
N ALA A 62 23.09 -15.94 -4.80
CA ALA A 62 22.83 -14.71 -4.04
C ALA A 62 22.53 -13.52 -4.97
N PHE A 63 23.25 -13.39 -6.07
CA PHE A 63 23.02 -12.35 -7.07
C PHE A 63 21.69 -12.51 -7.83
N ARG A 64 21.37 -13.75 -8.23
CA ARG A 64 20.11 -14.07 -8.92
C ARG A 64 18.89 -13.84 -8.03
N LEU A 65 18.94 -14.26 -6.77
CA LEU A 65 17.84 -14.13 -5.82
C LEU A 65 17.78 -12.74 -5.17
N GLY A 66 18.91 -12.07 -4.99
CA GLY A 66 18.98 -10.73 -4.40
C GLY A 66 18.32 -9.64 -5.25
N ARG A 67 18.46 -9.73 -6.57
CA ARG A 67 17.86 -8.75 -7.50
C ARG A 67 16.32 -8.64 -7.40
N PRO A 68 15.54 -9.74 -7.43
CA PRO A 68 14.09 -9.64 -7.28
C PRO A 68 13.68 -9.16 -5.87
N VAL A 69 14.39 -9.59 -4.82
CA VAL A 69 14.14 -9.13 -3.44
C VAL A 69 14.40 -7.63 -3.32
N ALA A 70 15.53 -7.15 -3.84
CA ALA A 70 15.84 -5.72 -3.83
C ALA A 70 14.83 -4.89 -4.63
N ARG A 71 14.35 -5.40 -5.77
CA ARG A 71 13.28 -4.74 -6.55
C ARG A 71 11.97 -4.69 -5.77
N LEU A 72 11.62 -5.76 -5.09
CA LEU A 72 10.40 -5.82 -4.27
C LEU A 72 10.49 -4.86 -3.08
N LEU A 73 11.63 -4.82 -2.38
CA LEU A 73 11.89 -3.85 -1.30
C LEU A 73 11.76 -2.40 -1.78
N ARG A 74 12.31 -2.08 -2.95
CA ARG A 74 12.18 -0.73 -3.52
C ARG A 74 10.71 -0.39 -3.81
N ARG A 75 9.93 -1.34 -4.33
CA ARG A 75 8.49 -1.13 -4.59
C ARG A 75 7.72 -0.85 -3.30
N VAL A 76 7.91 -1.68 -2.27
CA VAL A 76 7.26 -1.48 -0.95
C VAL A 76 7.65 -0.13 -0.35
N ARG A 77 8.93 0.23 -0.42
CA ARG A 77 9.45 1.48 0.13
C ARG A 77 8.95 2.72 -0.63
N ASN A 78 8.84 2.63 -1.95
CA ASN A 78 8.32 3.72 -2.78
C ASN A 78 6.81 3.89 -2.56
N GLY A 79 6.04 2.80 -2.45
CA GLY A 79 4.63 2.85 -2.08
C GLY A 79 4.44 3.64 -0.79
N ARG A 80 5.12 3.25 0.28
CA ARG A 80 5.05 3.96 1.58
C ARG A 80 5.46 5.43 1.53
N ARG A 81 6.38 5.79 0.62
CA ARG A 81 6.72 7.21 0.42
C ARG A 81 5.54 7.96 -0.19
N GLY A 82 4.90 7.39 -1.19
CA GLY A 82 3.71 7.95 -1.82
C GLY A 82 2.56 8.15 -0.82
N GLU A 83 2.27 7.13 -0.03
CA GLU A 83 1.26 7.17 1.03
C GLU A 83 1.53 8.29 2.05
N ARG A 84 2.77 8.42 2.53
CA ARG A 84 3.15 9.50 3.46
C ARG A 84 2.97 10.88 2.85
N LEU A 85 3.37 11.08 1.59
CA LEU A 85 3.18 12.34 0.89
C LEU A 85 1.69 12.70 0.79
N VAL A 86 0.82 11.72 0.52
CA VAL A 86 -0.64 11.91 0.49
C VAL A 86 -1.17 12.28 1.87
N ALA A 87 -0.78 11.55 2.92
CA ALA A 87 -1.19 11.86 4.28
C ALA A 87 -0.75 13.25 4.72
N ASP A 88 0.51 13.64 4.44
CA ASP A 88 1.06 14.96 4.76
C ASP A 88 0.31 16.07 4.03
N LEU A 89 0.00 15.89 2.73
CA LEU A 89 -0.78 16.86 1.96
C LEU A 89 -2.19 17.04 2.53
N LEU A 90 -2.86 15.94 2.83
CA LEU A 90 -4.21 15.95 3.36
C LEU A 90 -4.26 16.48 4.80
N SER A 91 -3.15 16.44 5.54
CA SER A 91 -3.07 16.98 6.91
C SER A 91 -3.38 18.48 6.97
N GLY A 92 -3.25 19.20 5.86
CA GLY A 92 -3.66 20.59 5.72
C GLY A 92 -5.16 20.86 5.60
N LEU A 93 -6.00 19.80 5.55
CA LEU A 93 -7.46 19.96 5.50
C LEU A 93 -8.02 20.46 6.86
N PRO A 94 -9.19 21.14 6.86
CA PRO A 94 -9.88 21.59 8.09
C PRO A 94 -10.23 20.45 9.06
N ASP A 95 -10.65 20.81 10.30
CA ASP A 95 -10.91 19.84 11.39
C ASP A 95 -12.18 19.00 11.23
N ASP A 96 -13.00 19.31 10.25
CA ASP A 96 -14.18 18.54 9.86
C ASP A 96 -13.90 17.35 8.94
N TYR A 97 -12.61 17.11 8.64
CA TYR A 97 -12.14 15.93 7.90
C TYR A 97 -11.49 14.90 8.83
N TRP A 98 -11.75 13.63 8.53
CA TRP A 98 -11.17 12.46 9.17
C TRP A 98 -10.36 11.69 8.15
N LEU A 99 -9.08 11.52 8.41
CA LEU A 99 -8.20 10.68 7.61
C LEU A 99 -7.86 9.42 8.42
N LEU A 100 -8.32 8.27 7.92
CA LEU A 100 -7.97 6.96 8.43
C LEU A 100 -6.99 6.32 7.48
N THR A 101 -5.89 5.78 8.00
CA THR A 101 -4.85 5.11 7.21
C THR A 101 -4.74 3.66 7.57
N ASP A 102 -4.34 2.83 6.62
CA ASP A 102 -4.17 1.38 6.80
C ASP A 102 -5.47 0.68 7.26
N VAL A 103 -6.61 1.01 6.64
CA VAL A 103 -7.92 0.45 7.01
C VAL A 103 -8.08 -0.96 6.44
N ALA A 104 -8.13 -1.98 7.31
CA ALA A 104 -8.35 -3.36 6.90
C ALA A 104 -9.83 -3.64 6.62
N LEU A 105 -10.15 -4.25 5.49
CA LEU A 105 -11.52 -4.61 5.08
C LEU A 105 -11.87 -6.08 5.37
N GLY A 106 -11.24 -6.67 6.40
CA GLY A 106 -11.35 -8.10 6.71
C GLY A 106 -10.31 -8.94 5.97
N LEU A 107 -10.12 -10.20 6.43
CA LEU A 107 -9.01 -11.09 6.06
C LEU A 107 -8.83 -11.38 4.54
N ALA A 108 -9.83 -11.11 3.71
CA ALA A 108 -9.81 -11.49 2.29
C ALA A 108 -9.77 -10.31 1.29
N ARG A 109 -9.86 -9.05 1.72
CA ARG A 109 -10.11 -7.91 0.81
C ARG A 109 -8.99 -6.86 0.71
N GLY A 110 -7.89 -7.05 1.41
CA GLY A 110 -6.78 -6.09 1.40
C GLY A 110 -6.97 -4.93 2.39
N THR A 111 -6.13 -3.91 2.25
CA THR A 111 -6.07 -2.75 3.13
C THR A 111 -6.23 -1.50 2.27
N ILE A 112 -7.11 -0.58 2.68
CA ILE A 112 -7.23 0.75 2.07
C ILE A 112 -6.10 1.62 2.61
N ASP A 113 -5.29 2.20 1.73
CA ASP A 113 -4.16 3.06 2.10
C ASP A 113 -4.66 4.29 2.86
N HIS A 114 -5.64 5.00 2.28
CA HIS A 114 -6.24 6.18 2.88
C HIS A 114 -7.75 6.21 2.67
N LEU A 115 -8.49 6.35 3.76
CA LEU A 115 -9.93 6.61 3.76
C LEU A 115 -10.17 8.00 4.33
N LEU A 116 -10.63 8.91 3.48
CA LEU A 116 -10.97 10.28 3.86
C LEU A 116 -12.49 10.41 4.02
N ILE A 117 -12.94 10.90 5.17
CA ILE A 117 -14.35 11.13 5.48
C ILE A 117 -14.52 12.57 5.96
N GLY A 118 -15.45 13.31 5.34
CA GLY A 118 -15.67 14.71 5.66
C GLY A 118 -16.71 15.35 4.74
N PRO A 119 -16.70 16.66 4.57
CA PRO A 119 -17.60 17.35 3.63
C PRO A 119 -17.53 16.80 2.20
N CYS A 120 -16.38 16.20 1.82
CA CYS A 120 -16.20 15.53 0.54
C CYS A 120 -16.98 14.22 0.39
N GLY A 121 -17.64 13.73 1.44
CA GLY A 121 -18.24 12.42 1.49
C GLY A 121 -17.25 11.38 2.04
N VAL A 122 -17.44 10.11 1.65
CA VAL A 122 -16.49 9.01 1.89
C VAL A 122 -15.67 8.84 0.62
N VAL A 123 -14.35 8.93 0.75
CA VAL A 123 -13.41 8.90 -0.36
C VAL A 123 -12.28 7.92 -0.05
N VAL A 124 -12.11 6.93 -0.90
CA VAL A 124 -10.95 6.02 -0.89
C VAL A 124 -9.84 6.63 -1.74
N ILE A 125 -8.62 6.67 -1.25
CA ILE A 125 -7.48 7.24 -1.95
C ILE A 125 -6.37 6.19 -2.02
N ASP A 126 -6.08 5.73 -3.23
CA ASP A 126 -5.01 4.78 -3.56
C ASP A 126 -3.80 5.55 -4.09
N ALA A 127 -2.66 5.43 -3.41
CA ALA A 127 -1.44 6.16 -3.71
C ALA A 127 -0.49 5.32 -4.58
N GLN A 128 -0.24 5.75 -5.82
CA GLN A 128 0.62 5.07 -6.78
C GLN A 128 1.91 5.85 -7.04
N ASP A 129 3.07 5.27 -6.69
CA ASP A 129 4.40 5.86 -7.01
C ASP A 129 4.94 5.27 -8.32
N LEU A 130 4.30 5.63 -9.42
CA LEU A 130 4.65 5.18 -10.77
C LEU A 130 5.21 6.34 -11.60
N ALA A 131 6.38 6.10 -12.22
CA ALA A 131 7.03 7.04 -13.13
C ALA A 131 6.68 6.76 -14.59
N GLY A 132 6.70 7.82 -15.41
CA GLY A 132 6.54 7.75 -16.86
C GLY A 132 5.13 8.05 -17.34
N ASP A 133 4.81 7.59 -18.56
CA ASP A 133 3.54 7.88 -19.23
C ASP A 133 2.45 6.94 -18.72
N ILE A 134 1.43 7.53 -18.12
CA ILE A 134 0.27 6.84 -17.59
C ILE A 134 -0.92 7.30 -18.43
N ARG A 135 -1.52 6.37 -19.14
CA ARG A 135 -2.71 6.64 -19.95
C ARG A 135 -3.88 5.83 -19.40
N CYS A 136 -4.97 6.50 -19.14
CA CYS A 136 -6.21 5.87 -18.71
C CYS A 136 -7.34 6.20 -19.70
N TRP A 137 -8.18 5.21 -19.93
CA TRP A 137 -9.38 5.31 -20.74
C TRP A 137 -10.49 4.53 -20.04
N GLU A 138 -11.71 4.67 -20.51
CA GLU A 138 -12.93 4.24 -19.85
C GLU A 138 -12.88 2.89 -19.12
N ASN A 139 -12.15 1.90 -19.68
CA ASN A 139 -12.05 0.55 -19.12
C ASN A 139 -10.63 0.00 -19.05
N GLY A 140 -9.61 0.83 -19.18
CA GLY A 140 -8.25 0.32 -19.22
C GLY A 140 -7.18 1.34 -18.85
N TRP A 141 -6.01 0.83 -18.52
CA TRP A 141 -4.86 1.61 -18.13
C TRP A 141 -3.60 1.09 -18.82
N SER A 142 -2.70 1.99 -19.14
CA SER A 142 -1.34 1.63 -19.51
C SER A 142 -0.31 2.48 -18.77
N VAL A 143 0.80 1.86 -18.41
CA VAL A 143 1.95 2.53 -17.80
C VAL A 143 3.15 2.25 -18.70
N ASN A 144 3.73 3.30 -19.28
CA ASN A 144 4.84 3.19 -20.24
C ASN A 144 4.54 2.22 -21.41
N GLY A 145 3.30 2.23 -21.91
CA GLY A 145 2.85 1.36 -23.00
C GLY A 145 2.45 -0.07 -22.57
N TYR A 146 2.67 -0.45 -21.32
CA TYR A 146 2.25 -1.77 -20.80
C TYR A 146 0.86 -1.69 -20.19
N HIS A 147 0.00 -2.59 -20.58
CA HIS A 147 -1.38 -2.66 -20.08
C HIS A 147 -1.44 -2.99 -18.57
N ARG A 148 -2.28 -2.26 -17.82
CA ARG A 148 -2.39 -2.32 -16.36
C ARG A 148 -3.82 -2.07 -15.89
N ASP A 149 -4.69 -3.09 -16.03
CA ASP A 149 -6.11 -2.96 -15.63
C ASP A 149 -6.37 -2.97 -14.12
N ASP A 150 -5.34 -3.28 -13.36
CA ASP A 150 -5.44 -3.48 -11.91
C ASP A 150 -5.66 -2.17 -11.13
N VAL A 151 -5.13 -1.04 -11.59
CA VAL A 151 -5.07 0.20 -10.80
C VAL A 151 -6.45 0.77 -10.48
N GLY A 152 -7.21 1.19 -11.49
CA GLY A 152 -8.54 1.76 -11.26
C GLY A 152 -9.55 0.75 -10.73
N ARG A 153 -9.40 -0.54 -11.06
CA ARG A 153 -10.24 -1.62 -10.53
C ARG A 153 -10.02 -1.83 -9.05
N HIS A 154 -8.77 -1.74 -8.58
CA HIS A 154 -8.43 -1.90 -7.17
C HIS A 154 -9.09 -0.82 -6.33
N ALA A 155 -8.83 0.45 -6.63
CA ALA A 155 -9.42 1.58 -5.92
C ALA A 155 -10.96 1.56 -5.91
N ASN A 156 -11.58 1.19 -7.04
CA ASN A 156 -13.04 1.04 -7.10
C ASN A 156 -13.56 -0.13 -6.27
N SER A 157 -12.85 -1.25 -6.23
CA SER A 157 -13.19 -2.41 -5.40
C SER A 157 -13.16 -2.07 -3.92
N GLU A 158 -12.18 -1.31 -3.48
CA GLU A 158 -12.07 -0.80 -2.11
C GLU A 158 -13.21 0.16 -1.76
N ALA A 159 -13.54 1.08 -2.68
CA ALA A 159 -14.69 1.98 -2.51
C ALA A 159 -16.02 1.22 -2.40
N CYS A 160 -16.23 0.17 -3.21
CA CYS A 160 -17.38 -0.71 -3.10
C CYS A 160 -17.42 -1.47 -1.76
N ALA A 161 -16.26 -1.95 -1.30
CA ALA A 161 -16.17 -2.73 -0.07
C ALA A 161 -16.44 -1.86 1.17
N ILE A 162 -15.87 -0.66 1.26
CA ILE A 162 -16.14 0.24 2.38
C ILE A 162 -17.58 0.77 2.35
N ARG A 163 -18.13 1.03 1.15
CA ARG A 163 -19.54 1.38 1.03
C ARG A 163 -20.46 0.29 1.55
N HIS A 164 -20.19 -0.97 1.19
CA HIS A 164 -20.95 -2.13 1.67
C HIS A 164 -20.88 -2.24 3.19
N PHE A 165 -19.68 -2.20 3.76
CA PHE A 165 -19.47 -2.24 5.20
C PHE A 165 -20.24 -1.14 5.95
N LEU A 166 -20.13 0.11 5.49
CA LEU A 166 -20.83 1.23 6.12
C LEU A 166 -22.33 1.16 5.93
N SER A 167 -22.82 0.65 4.80
CA SER A 167 -24.26 0.47 4.52
C SER A 167 -24.89 -0.60 5.39
N GLU A 168 -24.18 -1.63 5.78
CA GLU A 168 -24.66 -2.64 6.75
C GLU A 168 -24.80 -2.06 8.16
N LYS A 169 -23.92 -1.14 8.54
CA LYS A 169 -23.94 -0.50 9.87
C LYS A 169 -24.92 0.68 9.94
N HIS A 170 -25.13 1.37 8.82
CA HIS A 170 -25.96 2.59 8.74
C HIS A 170 -26.88 2.52 7.51
N PRO A 171 -27.92 1.67 7.53
CA PRO A 171 -28.84 1.49 6.41
C PRO A 171 -29.64 2.76 6.07
N ASP A 172 -29.84 3.63 7.05
CA ASP A 172 -30.50 4.92 6.92
C ASP A 172 -29.72 5.93 6.06
N LEU A 173 -28.40 5.77 5.95
CA LEU A 173 -27.51 6.65 5.19
C LEU A 173 -27.26 6.18 3.74
N VAL A 174 -27.78 5.03 3.34
CA VAL A 174 -27.52 4.43 2.01
C VAL A 174 -27.97 5.33 0.86
N ASN A 175 -29.12 5.99 1.01
CA ASN A 175 -29.70 6.87 -0.01
C ASN A 175 -29.25 8.34 0.10
N SER A 176 -28.41 8.65 1.08
CA SER A 176 -27.89 10.00 1.36
C SER A 176 -26.37 10.02 1.34
N ALA A 177 -25.73 9.97 2.51
CA ALA A 177 -24.29 10.10 2.67
C ALA A 177 -23.49 8.94 2.04
N LEU A 178 -24.06 7.73 1.94
CA LEU A 178 -23.46 6.54 1.36
C LEU A 178 -23.96 6.21 -0.04
N ARG A 179 -24.74 7.11 -0.67
CA ARG A 179 -25.21 6.93 -2.03
C ARG A 179 -24.06 6.73 -3.00
N TRP A 180 -22.96 7.44 -2.78
CA TRP A 180 -21.75 7.38 -3.56
C TRP A 180 -20.52 7.43 -2.66
N VAL A 181 -19.61 6.46 -2.82
CA VAL A 181 -18.28 6.49 -2.26
C VAL A 181 -17.30 6.70 -3.41
N ALA A 182 -16.54 7.78 -3.36
CA ALA A 182 -15.61 8.10 -4.42
C ALA A 182 -14.32 7.29 -4.24
N SER A 183 -13.69 6.93 -5.37
CA SER A 183 -12.32 6.42 -5.39
C SER A 183 -11.42 7.40 -6.14
N ILE A 184 -10.26 7.69 -5.58
CA ILE A 184 -9.22 8.52 -6.18
C ILE A 184 -7.95 7.68 -6.32
N VAL A 185 -7.39 7.64 -7.52
CA VAL A 185 -6.03 7.15 -7.75
C VAL A 185 -5.12 8.35 -7.89
N VAL A 186 -4.16 8.48 -6.98
CA VAL A 186 -3.21 9.59 -6.97
C VAL A 186 -1.81 9.14 -7.33
N PHE A 187 -1.23 9.77 -8.36
CA PHE A 187 0.15 9.52 -8.77
C PHE A 187 1.10 10.47 -8.06
N THR A 188 2.00 9.92 -7.23
CA THR A 188 2.89 10.68 -6.36
C THR A 188 4.29 10.88 -6.92
N HIS A 189 4.66 10.11 -7.97
CA HIS A 189 5.98 10.22 -8.58
C HIS A 189 6.13 11.54 -9.36
N PRO A 190 7.20 12.33 -9.16
CA PRO A 190 7.35 13.64 -9.81
C PRO A 190 7.48 13.57 -11.34
N LEU A 191 7.97 12.45 -11.87
CA LEU A 191 8.13 12.19 -13.31
C LEU A 191 6.95 11.41 -13.89
N CYS A 192 5.76 11.51 -13.32
CA CYS A 192 4.56 10.93 -13.90
C CYS A 192 3.87 11.93 -14.85
N HIS A 193 3.50 11.44 -16.01
CA HIS A 193 2.62 12.13 -16.95
C HIS A 193 1.33 11.35 -17.06
N VAL A 194 0.21 11.98 -16.69
CA VAL A 194 -1.09 11.34 -16.62
C VAL A 194 -2.01 11.93 -17.67
N GLU A 195 -2.51 11.09 -18.57
CA GLU A 195 -3.45 11.45 -19.62
C GLU A 195 -4.72 10.58 -19.57
N GLY A 196 -5.87 11.21 -19.85
CA GLY A 196 -7.15 10.54 -19.93
C GLY A 196 -7.91 10.52 -18.61
N SER A 197 -8.94 9.67 -18.55
CA SER A 197 -9.83 9.52 -17.40
C SER A 197 -10.32 8.07 -17.29
N ASP A 198 -10.57 7.60 -16.08
CA ASP A 198 -11.22 6.30 -15.81
C ASP A 198 -12.66 6.56 -15.35
N ALA A 199 -13.61 5.77 -15.85
CA ALA A 199 -15.03 5.87 -15.45
C ALA A 199 -15.27 5.40 -14.01
N ARG A 200 -14.34 4.61 -13.44
CA ARG A 200 -14.47 3.96 -12.12
C ARG A 200 -13.79 4.74 -11.00
N ALA A 201 -12.77 5.55 -11.32
CA ALA A 201 -11.98 6.26 -10.34
C ALA A 201 -11.58 7.65 -10.83
N ILE A 202 -11.50 8.61 -9.94
CA ILE A 202 -10.95 9.93 -10.21
C ILE A 202 -9.42 9.80 -10.25
N VAL A 203 -8.82 10.18 -11.38
CA VAL A 203 -7.38 10.04 -11.62
C VAL A 203 -6.72 11.40 -11.51
N VAL A 204 -5.75 11.52 -10.59
CA VAL A 204 -5.10 12.81 -10.35
C VAL A 204 -3.59 12.64 -10.10
N ARG A 205 -2.84 13.69 -10.38
CA ARG A 205 -1.48 13.84 -9.87
C ARG A 205 -1.50 14.38 -8.44
N TYR A 206 -0.46 14.14 -7.68
CA TYR A 206 -0.29 14.62 -6.33
C TYR A 206 -0.63 16.11 -6.15
N SER A 207 -0.19 16.97 -7.08
CA SER A 207 -0.45 18.40 -7.04
C SER A 207 -1.92 18.79 -7.18
N GLN A 208 -2.77 17.90 -7.69
CA GLN A 208 -4.19 18.13 -7.92
C GLN A 208 -5.08 17.57 -6.81
N LEU A 209 -4.56 16.66 -5.98
CA LEU A 209 -5.34 15.93 -4.98
C LEU A 209 -6.09 16.85 -4.02
N TYR A 210 -5.41 17.83 -3.44
CA TYR A 210 -6.02 18.75 -2.46
C TYR A 210 -7.22 19.50 -3.06
N GLN A 211 -7.04 20.05 -4.26
CA GLN A 211 -8.11 20.76 -4.97
C GLN A 211 -9.27 19.82 -5.32
N THR A 212 -8.99 18.61 -5.76
CA THR A 212 -10.00 17.60 -6.08
C THR A 212 -10.87 17.25 -4.85
N VAL A 213 -10.22 17.11 -3.67
CA VAL A 213 -10.96 16.89 -2.41
C VAL A 213 -11.89 18.08 -2.09
N LEU A 214 -11.44 19.31 -2.27
CA LEU A 214 -12.27 20.50 -2.05
C LEU A 214 -13.44 20.59 -3.05
N GLU A 215 -13.22 20.18 -4.28
CA GLU A 215 -14.32 20.11 -5.29
C GLU A 215 -15.36 19.06 -4.92
N LEU A 216 -14.94 17.89 -4.44
CA LEU A 216 -15.84 16.87 -3.91
C LEU A 216 -16.63 17.40 -2.70
N ALA A 217 -15.99 18.15 -1.81
CA ALA A 217 -16.66 18.77 -0.66
C ALA A 217 -17.74 19.78 -1.08
N ARG A 218 -17.50 20.57 -2.13
CA ARG A 218 -18.50 21.49 -2.68
C ARG A 218 -19.71 20.77 -3.25
N LYS A 219 -19.51 19.57 -3.82
CA LYS A 219 -20.57 18.74 -4.43
C LYS A 219 -21.37 17.98 -3.37
N ASN A 220 -20.69 17.28 -2.47
CA ASN A 220 -21.31 16.31 -1.54
C ASN A 220 -21.88 16.96 -0.27
N ARG A 221 -21.18 17.93 0.31
CA ARG A 221 -21.59 18.71 1.50
C ARG A 221 -22.07 17.82 2.67
N MET A 222 -21.36 16.71 2.93
CA MET A 222 -21.71 15.86 4.06
C MET A 222 -21.62 16.63 5.37
N ALA A 223 -22.61 16.48 6.24
CA ALA A 223 -22.66 17.16 7.53
C ALA A 223 -21.58 16.62 8.48
N PRO A 224 -20.89 17.48 9.27
CA PRO A 224 -19.83 17.06 10.18
C PRO A 224 -20.24 15.96 11.18
N PRO A 225 -21.47 15.93 11.77
CA PRO A 225 -21.89 14.84 12.65
C PRO A 225 -21.95 13.49 11.92
N THR A 226 -22.42 13.47 10.68
CA THR A 226 -22.47 12.25 9.86
C THR A 226 -21.06 11.77 9.52
N ALA A 227 -20.17 12.69 9.16
CA ALA A 227 -18.76 12.34 8.90
C ALA A 227 -18.08 11.74 10.15
N ALA A 228 -18.29 12.34 11.33
CA ALA A 228 -17.78 11.85 12.58
C ALA A 228 -18.32 10.44 12.93
N LEU A 229 -19.61 10.21 12.74
CA LEU A 229 -20.26 8.91 12.98
C LEU A 229 -19.65 7.82 12.10
N LEU A 230 -19.53 8.07 10.78
CA LEU A 230 -18.95 7.11 9.85
C LEU A 230 -17.47 6.82 10.15
N ALA A 231 -16.69 7.86 10.48
CA ALA A 231 -15.28 7.70 10.84
C ALA A 231 -15.10 6.88 12.12
N GLN A 232 -15.92 7.13 13.15
CA GLN A 232 -15.92 6.36 14.38
C GLN A 232 -16.31 4.91 14.15
N THR A 233 -17.30 4.64 13.31
CA THR A 233 -17.72 3.28 12.96
C THR A 233 -16.57 2.47 12.38
N VAL A 234 -15.82 3.06 11.43
CA VAL A 234 -14.64 2.40 10.86
C VAL A 234 -13.55 2.20 11.91
N ALA A 235 -13.19 3.23 12.65
CA ALA A 235 -12.13 3.16 13.66
C ALA A 235 -12.42 2.11 14.75
N THR A 236 -13.67 2.04 15.23
CA THR A 236 -14.06 1.07 16.26
C THR A 236 -14.04 -0.37 15.76
N SER A 237 -14.47 -0.63 14.53
CA SER A 237 -14.42 -1.99 13.95
C SER A 237 -12.99 -2.50 13.83
N GLN A 238 -12.06 -1.64 13.44
CA GLN A 238 -10.65 -2.00 13.31
C GLN A 238 -9.99 -2.33 14.67
N MET A 239 -10.36 -1.62 15.72
CA MET A 239 -9.89 -1.89 17.08
C MET A 239 -10.37 -3.25 17.60
N VAL A 240 -11.60 -3.65 17.24
CA VAL A 240 -12.16 -4.95 17.62
C VAL A 240 -11.41 -6.07 16.89
N ASP A 241 -11.16 -5.93 15.62
CA ASP A 241 -10.43 -6.92 14.81
C ASP A 241 -8.97 -7.06 15.28
N ALA A 242 -8.30 -5.96 15.59
CA ALA A 242 -6.95 -5.99 16.17
C ALA A 242 -6.90 -6.68 17.53
N GLY A 243 -7.88 -6.40 18.40
CA GLY A 243 -7.98 -7.05 19.71
C GLY A 243 -8.41 -8.52 19.65
N ALA A 244 -9.08 -8.96 18.59
CA ALA A 244 -9.40 -10.36 18.33
C ALA A 244 -8.16 -11.15 17.88
N LEU A 245 -7.33 -10.55 17.03
CA LEU A 245 -6.05 -11.14 16.58
C LEU A 245 -5.02 -11.27 17.71
N GLU A 246 -5.07 -10.36 18.70
CA GLU A 246 -4.17 -10.40 19.87
C GLU A 246 -4.62 -11.41 20.93
N ARG A 247 -5.91 -11.85 20.89
CA ARG A 247 -6.50 -12.82 21.81
C ARG A 247 -6.55 -14.25 21.28
N ASP A 248 -6.06 -14.52 20.07
CA ASP A 248 -5.90 -15.89 19.57
C ASP A 248 -4.44 -16.35 19.81
N PRO A 249 -4.10 -16.78 21.04
CA PRO A 249 -2.83 -17.45 21.26
C PRO A 249 -2.99 -18.86 20.68
N LEU A 250 -2.16 -19.20 19.72
CA LEU A 250 -1.85 -20.58 19.37
C LEU A 250 -1.30 -21.33 20.62
N THR A 251 -2.17 -21.57 21.58
CA THR A 251 -1.91 -22.39 22.77
C THR A 251 -3.03 -23.39 22.92
N SER A 252 -2.98 -24.44 22.09
CA SER A 252 -3.44 -25.77 22.51
C SER A 252 -2.99 -26.81 21.48
N TRP A 253 -1.69 -27.05 21.47
CA TRP A 253 -1.20 -28.37 21.09
C TRP A 253 -0.51 -28.93 22.33
N SER A 254 -1.28 -29.54 23.21
CA SER A 254 -0.86 -30.57 24.16
C SER A 254 -1.43 -31.88 23.74
#